data_71f36e6f1bd46d290d86f8ec8cd3c698
#
_entry.id   71f36e6f1bd46d290d86f8ec8cd3c698
#
_cell.length_a   1.000
_cell.length_b   1.000
_cell.length_c   1.000
_cell.angle_alpha   90.00
_cell.angle_beta   90.00
_cell.angle_gamma   90.00
#
_symmetry.space_group_name_H-M   'P 1'
#
loop_
_entity.id
_entity.type
_entity.pdbx_description
1 polymer ?
#
loop_
_entity_poly.entity_id
_entity_poly.type
_entity_poly.pdbx_seq_one_letter_code
_entity_poly.pdbx_strand_id
1 'polypeptide(L)'
;SFLTFNKSINMPINQVSQQLNSVVMALAGADRIFRILDEKPELDEGYVTLVNAEIENGEVREAQKHTGHWAWKHYHKADNTTTYQPLEGDVVFNGVDFGYDEKKMVLHDIKLFAKPGQKIAFVGSTGAGKTTITNLINRFYDIQDGKIRYDGININKIKKADLRRSLGIVLQDTQLFTNTVMENIRYGKLDATDEEVIAAAKLANADGFIRRLPDGYQTKLTNNGANLSQGQRQLLSIARAAVADPPVLILDEATSSIDTRTEKLVQDGMDKLMEGRTTFVIAHRLSTVRNSDCIMVLEQGRIIERGSHEELLAQKGRYYQLYNG
;
A
#
# COMPACT_ATOMS: atom_id res chain seq x y z
N SER A 1 -51.98 51.30 -5.20
CA SER A 1 -51.38 51.29 -3.85
C SER A 1 -51.41 49.94 -3.15
N PHE A 2 -52.50 49.11 -3.26
CA PHE A 2 -52.55 47.77 -2.61
C PHE A 2 -51.54 46.79 -3.21
N LEU A 3 -51.41 46.72 -4.54
CA LEU A 3 -50.47 45.87 -5.27
C LEU A 3 -49.00 46.21 -5.00
N THR A 4 -48.70 47.50 -4.80
CA THR A 4 -47.34 47.97 -4.44
C THR A 4 -46.98 47.58 -3.01
N PHE A 5 -47.91 47.64 -2.09
CA PHE A 5 -47.72 47.26 -0.69
C PHE A 5 -47.53 45.74 -0.56
N ASN A 6 -48.31 44.93 -1.31
CA ASN A 6 -48.14 43.49 -1.34
C ASN A 6 -46.78 43.06 -1.91
N LYS A 7 -46.28 43.72 -2.95
CA LYS A 7 -44.93 43.48 -3.49
C LYS A 7 -43.80 43.85 -2.46
N SER A 8 -43.98 44.95 -1.72
CA SER A 8 -42.98 45.37 -0.73
C SER A 8 -42.92 44.49 0.51
N ILE A 9 -43.98 43.74 0.85
CA ILE A 9 -43.96 42.73 1.92
C ILE A 9 -43.35 41.39 1.43
N ASN A 10 -43.62 41.01 0.20
CA ASN A 10 -43.11 39.75 -0.35
C ASN A 10 -41.56 39.74 -0.52
N MET A 11 -40.96 40.90 -0.83
CA MET A 11 -39.50 41.01 -0.97
C MET A 11 -38.73 40.64 0.29
N PRO A 12 -39.01 41.24 1.48
CA PRO A 12 -38.33 40.84 2.74
C PRO A 12 -38.59 39.39 3.14
N ILE A 13 -39.81 38.88 2.90
CA ILE A 13 -40.12 37.46 3.21
C ILE A 13 -39.27 36.52 2.36
N ASN A 14 -39.12 36.78 1.05
CA ASN A 14 -38.25 36.02 0.19
C ASN A 14 -36.75 36.13 0.61
N GLN A 15 -36.30 37.32 1.00
CA GLN A 15 -34.93 37.49 1.50
C GLN A 15 -34.68 36.68 2.77
N VAL A 16 -35.58 36.72 3.75
CA VAL A 16 -35.49 35.91 4.98
C VAL A 16 -35.48 34.42 4.65
N SER A 17 -36.35 33.98 3.75
CA SER A 17 -36.39 32.57 3.31
C SER A 17 -35.07 32.12 2.64
N GLN A 18 -34.48 32.98 1.80
CA GLN A 18 -33.17 32.70 1.20
C GLN A 18 -32.07 32.67 2.23
N GLN A 19 -32.07 33.58 3.19
CA GLN A 19 -31.08 33.58 4.28
C GLN A 19 -31.20 32.34 5.17
N LEU A 20 -32.43 31.89 5.51
CA LEU A 20 -32.66 30.67 6.25
C LEU A 20 -32.13 29.44 5.48
N ASN A 21 -32.38 29.35 4.18
CA ASN A 21 -31.82 28.28 3.35
C ASN A 21 -30.28 28.31 3.34
N SER A 22 -29.68 29.49 3.24
CA SER A 22 -28.21 29.64 3.29
C SER A 22 -27.63 29.20 4.64
N VAL A 23 -28.29 29.53 5.76
CA VAL A 23 -27.91 29.07 7.10
C VAL A 23 -28.02 27.55 7.23
N VAL A 24 -29.11 26.96 6.76
CA VAL A 24 -29.29 25.50 6.77
C VAL A 24 -28.20 24.79 5.96
N MET A 25 -27.87 25.29 4.76
CA MET A 25 -26.78 24.76 3.95
C MET A 25 -25.41 24.94 4.63
N ALA A 26 -25.16 26.08 5.26
CA ALA A 26 -23.93 26.33 5.99
C ALA A 26 -23.80 25.39 7.20
N LEU A 27 -24.88 25.15 7.95
CA LEU A 27 -24.90 24.21 9.07
C LEU A 27 -24.65 22.77 8.60
N ALA A 28 -25.26 22.34 7.50
CA ALA A 28 -25.02 21.02 6.93
C ALA A 28 -23.56 20.85 6.44
N GLY A 29 -22.98 21.92 5.89
CA GLY A 29 -21.56 21.94 5.52
C GLY A 29 -20.64 21.88 6.75
N ALA A 30 -20.97 22.66 7.78
CA ALA A 30 -20.23 22.68 9.06
C ALA A 30 -20.28 21.31 9.75
N ASP A 31 -21.45 20.67 9.81
CA ASP A 31 -21.60 19.32 10.39
C ASP A 31 -20.65 18.31 9.74
N ARG A 32 -20.53 18.31 8.39
CA ARG A 32 -19.60 17.43 7.67
C ARG A 32 -18.14 17.73 8.01
N ILE A 33 -17.77 19.01 8.14
CA ILE A 33 -16.41 19.42 8.49
C ILE A 33 -16.10 18.99 9.92
N PHE A 34 -17.00 19.27 10.87
CA PHE A 34 -16.79 18.91 12.27
C PHE A 34 -16.74 17.39 12.46
N ARG A 35 -17.56 16.61 11.76
CA ARG A 35 -17.43 15.14 11.81
C ARG A 35 -16.04 14.64 11.43
N ILE A 36 -15.39 15.27 10.43
CA ILE A 36 -14.02 14.90 10.04
C ILE A 36 -13.02 15.36 11.12
N LEU A 37 -13.20 16.57 11.68
CA LEU A 37 -12.32 17.11 12.72
C LEU A 37 -12.43 16.35 14.05
N ASP A 38 -13.62 15.87 14.37
CA ASP A 38 -13.91 15.11 15.59
C ASP A 38 -13.62 13.60 15.44
N GLU A 39 -13.23 13.15 14.22
CA GLU A 39 -12.86 11.76 14.00
C GLU A 39 -11.66 11.38 14.87
N LYS A 40 -11.80 10.28 15.58
CA LYS A 40 -10.74 9.82 16.48
C LYS A 40 -9.51 9.39 15.69
N PRO A 41 -8.30 9.76 16.15
CA PRO A 41 -7.08 9.29 15.50
C PRO A 41 -6.98 7.76 15.58
N GLU A 42 -6.29 7.19 14.61
CA GLU A 42 -6.02 5.75 14.60
C GLU A 42 -5.30 5.33 15.88
N LEU A 43 -5.87 4.34 16.59
CA LEU A 43 -5.24 3.79 17.80
C LEU A 43 -3.95 3.07 17.43
N ASP A 44 -2.85 3.40 18.09
CA ASP A 44 -1.56 2.74 17.95
C ASP A 44 -0.93 2.50 19.33
N GLU A 45 -1.09 1.29 19.82
CA GLU A 45 -0.50 0.82 21.09
C GLU A 45 0.87 0.13 20.87
N GLY A 46 1.42 0.22 19.65
CA GLY A 46 2.71 -0.34 19.32
C GLY A 46 3.84 0.35 20.11
N TYR A 47 4.81 -0.44 20.52
CA TYR A 47 5.99 0.04 21.26
C TYR A 47 7.32 -0.43 20.67
N VAL A 48 7.28 -1.36 19.72
CA VAL A 48 8.45 -1.74 18.92
C VAL A 48 8.62 -0.71 17.81
N THR A 49 9.84 -0.21 17.65
CA THR A 49 10.17 0.86 16.69
C THR A 49 11.21 0.38 15.67
N LEU A 50 11.21 1.00 14.50
CA LEU A 50 12.18 0.75 13.45
C LEU A 50 13.35 1.74 13.59
N VAL A 51 14.59 1.21 13.69
CA VAL A 51 15.81 2.01 13.83
C VAL A 51 16.83 1.63 12.76
N ASN A 52 17.76 2.56 12.46
CA ASN A 52 18.93 2.22 11.67
C ASN A 52 19.82 1.25 12.48
N ALA A 53 20.42 0.29 11.80
CA ALA A 53 21.20 -0.74 12.44
C ALA A 53 22.58 -0.92 11.79
N GLU A 54 23.58 -1.23 12.61
CA GLU A 54 24.86 -1.81 12.20
C GLU A 54 24.85 -3.29 12.54
N ILE A 55 25.25 -4.11 11.58
CA ILE A 55 25.31 -5.57 11.75
C ILE A 55 26.77 -5.99 11.61
N GLU A 56 27.40 -6.34 12.73
CA GLU A 56 28.78 -6.82 12.76
C GLU A 56 28.85 -8.17 13.45
N ASN A 57 29.45 -9.16 12.80
CA ASN A 57 29.62 -10.54 13.33
C ASN A 57 28.36 -11.20 13.86
N GLY A 58 27.18 -10.84 13.30
CA GLY A 58 25.87 -11.34 13.73
C GLY A 58 25.25 -10.57 14.91
N GLU A 59 25.97 -9.61 15.49
CA GLU A 59 25.40 -8.68 16.47
C GLU A 59 24.75 -7.49 15.76
N VAL A 60 23.53 -7.14 16.20
CA VAL A 60 22.76 -6.01 15.68
C VAL A 60 22.76 -4.90 16.71
N ARG A 61 23.20 -3.71 16.32
CA ARG A 61 23.25 -2.52 17.18
C ARG A 61 22.55 -1.35 16.49
N GLU A 62 21.94 -0.48 17.30
CA GLU A 62 21.32 0.74 16.80
C GLU A 62 22.38 1.72 16.30
N ALA A 63 22.21 2.24 15.07
CA ALA A 63 23.08 3.24 14.48
C ALA A 63 22.39 4.62 14.48
N GLN A 64 23.16 5.69 14.71
CA GLN A 64 22.66 7.06 14.65
C GLN A 64 22.55 7.58 13.22
N LYS A 65 23.28 6.98 12.28
CA LYS A 65 23.31 7.36 10.87
C LYS A 65 22.59 6.33 10.03
N HIS A 66 22.15 6.73 8.84
CA HIS A 66 21.62 5.82 7.84
C HIS A 66 22.73 4.86 7.37
N THR A 67 22.53 3.56 7.58
CA THR A 67 23.49 2.50 7.24
C THR A 67 23.06 1.64 6.07
N GLY A 68 21.84 1.81 5.60
CA GLY A 68 21.19 0.89 4.64
C GLY A 68 20.60 -0.36 5.29
N HIS A 69 20.83 -0.57 6.59
CA HIS A 69 20.25 -1.67 7.34
C HIS A 69 19.32 -1.15 8.43
N TRP A 70 18.27 -1.92 8.69
CA TRP A 70 17.25 -1.59 9.67
C TRP A 70 17.07 -2.73 10.67
N ALA A 71 16.63 -2.39 11.88
CA ALA A 71 16.25 -3.37 12.89
C ALA A 71 15.02 -2.91 13.68
N TRP A 72 14.27 -3.89 14.18
CA TRP A 72 13.22 -3.69 15.15
C TRP A 72 13.84 -3.56 16.55
N LYS A 73 13.65 -2.40 17.18
CA LYS A 73 14.02 -2.14 18.57
C LYS A 73 12.85 -2.51 19.47
N HIS A 74 13.02 -3.56 20.25
CA HIS A 74 12.00 -4.09 21.14
C HIS A 74 12.42 -3.93 22.60
N TYR A 75 11.77 -3.04 23.33
CA TYR A 75 11.96 -2.85 24.76
C TYR A 75 11.08 -3.80 25.55
N HIS A 76 11.69 -4.62 26.41
CA HIS A 76 11.04 -5.58 27.30
C HIS A 76 10.87 -4.98 28.69
N LYS A 77 9.62 -4.62 29.06
CA LYS A 77 9.32 -3.98 30.36
C LYS A 77 9.58 -4.90 31.57
N ALA A 78 9.53 -6.23 31.37
CA ALA A 78 9.64 -7.19 32.46
C ALA A 78 11.04 -7.26 33.09
N ASP A 79 12.08 -7.09 32.27
CA ASP A 79 13.49 -7.21 32.67
C ASP A 79 14.32 -5.97 32.34
N ASN A 80 13.69 -4.90 31.85
CA ASN A 80 14.31 -3.65 31.39
C ASN A 80 15.40 -3.87 30.33
N THR A 81 15.25 -4.90 29.47
CA THR A 81 16.18 -5.16 28.37
C THR A 81 15.66 -4.62 27.05
N THR A 82 16.56 -4.36 26.11
CA THR A 82 16.24 -4.01 24.73
C THR A 82 16.87 -5.02 23.81
N THR A 83 16.08 -5.60 22.91
CA THR A 83 16.57 -6.50 21.87
C THR A 83 16.43 -5.83 20.50
N TYR A 84 17.33 -6.18 19.58
CA TYR A 84 17.33 -5.71 18.20
C TYR A 84 17.19 -6.92 17.29
N GLN A 85 16.13 -6.93 16.47
CA GLN A 85 15.86 -7.95 15.47
C GLN A 85 16.08 -7.35 14.09
N PRO A 86 16.95 -7.92 13.23
CA PRO A 86 17.12 -7.44 11.86
C PRO A 86 15.80 -7.37 11.12
N LEU A 87 15.65 -6.36 10.29
CA LEU A 87 14.52 -6.25 9.37
C LEU A 87 14.82 -7.10 8.13
N GLU A 88 14.19 -8.26 8.01
CA GLU A 88 14.41 -9.22 6.93
C GLU A 88 13.19 -9.41 6.03
N GLY A 89 12.01 -9.16 6.57
CA GLY A 89 10.75 -9.28 5.82
C GLY A 89 10.13 -10.67 5.90
N ASP A 90 10.30 -11.40 7.00
CA ASP A 90 9.55 -12.62 7.29
C ASP A 90 8.13 -12.27 7.74
N VAL A 91 7.11 -12.77 7.04
CA VAL A 91 5.70 -12.50 7.37
C VAL A 91 4.95 -13.81 7.57
N VAL A 92 4.33 -13.96 8.75
CA VAL A 92 3.61 -15.19 9.12
C VAL A 92 2.21 -14.87 9.64
N PHE A 93 1.20 -15.51 9.06
CA PHE A 93 -0.18 -15.54 9.55
C PHE A 93 -0.46 -16.89 10.19
N ASN A 94 -0.98 -16.89 11.39
CA ASN A 94 -1.33 -18.10 12.14
C ASN A 94 -2.82 -18.07 12.50
N GLY A 95 -3.63 -18.79 11.71
CA GLY A 95 -5.06 -18.96 11.98
C GLY A 95 -5.80 -17.63 12.07
N VAL A 96 -5.64 -16.74 11.08
CA VAL A 96 -6.21 -15.40 11.12
C VAL A 96 -7.63 -15.42 10.59
N ASP A 97 -8.57 -14.98 11.42
CA ASP A 97 -9.94 -14.66 11.05
C ASP A 97 -10.13 -13.14 11.02
N PHE A 98 -10.83 -12.64 9.99
CA PHE A 98 -11.06 -11.22 9.84
C PHE A 98 -12.35 -10.88 9.09
N GLY A 99 -13.06 -9.86 9.56
CA GLY A 99 -14.17 -9.19 8.88
C GLY A 99 -14.10 -7.68 9.08
N TYR A 100 -14.50 -6.92 8.05
CA TYR A 100 -14.62 -5.45 8.16
C TYR A 100 -15.79 -5.03 9.07
N ASP A 101 -16.74 -5.93 9.27
CA ASP A 101 -17.88 -5.81 10.17
C ASP A 101 -17.97 -7.11 10.99
N GLU A 102 -18.30 -7.02 12.27
CA GLU A 102 -18.46 -8.17 13.18
C GLU A 102 -19.45 -9.23 12.66
N LYS A 103 -20.39 -8.81 11.80
CA LYS A 103 -21.43 -9.68 11.24
C LYS A 103 -21.00 -10.42 9.97
N LYS A 104 -19.91 -9.99 9.31
CA LYS A 104 -19.49 -10.54 8.01
C LYS A 104 -17.99 -10.81 7.99
N MET A 105 -17.64 -12.04 8.31
CA MET A 105 -16.26 -12.52 8.14
C MET A 105 -15.90 -12.59 6.67
N VAL A 106 -14.68 -12.14 6.34
CA VAL A 106 -14.12 -12.11 4.99
C VAL A 106 -12.96 -13.10 4.84
N LEU A 107 -12.18 -13.30 5.89
CA LEU A 107 -11.09 -14.27 5.93
C LEU A 107 -11.35 -15.29 7.04
N HIS A 108 -11.00 -16.55 6.77
CA HIS A 108 -11.24 -17.68 7.65
C HIS A 108 -9.99 -18.56 7.77
N ASP A 109 -9.45 -18.71 8.98
CA ASP A 109 -8.30 -19.58 9.33
C ASP A 109 -7.12 -19.41 8.35
N ILE A 110 -6.74 -18.16 8.05
CA ILE A 110 -5.64 -17.88 7.14
C ILE A 110 -4.32 -18.30 7.78
N LYS A 111 -3.64 -19.25 7.11
CA LYS A 111 -2.30 -19.71 7.43
C LYS A 111 -1.39 -19.42 6.25
N LEU A 112 -0.48 -18.48 6.44
CA LEU A 112 0.43 -18.01 5.40
C LEU A 112 1.81 -17.83 6.02
N PHE A 113 2.84 -18.14 5.27
CA PHE A 113 4.21 -17.76 5.61
C PHE A 113 4.95 -17.30 4.35
N ALA A 114 5.70 -16.24 4.45
CA ALA A 114 6.59 -15.71 3.41
C ALA A 114 7.96 -15.51 4.04
N LYS A 115 8.97 -16.23 3.53
CA LYS A 115 10.37 -16.08 3.97
C LYS A 115 10.98 -14.84 3.31
N PRO A 116 12.05 -14.28 3.90
CA PRO A 116 12.78 -13.18 3.29
C PRO A 116 13.14 -13.44 1.82
N GLY A 117 12.86 -12.49 0.96
CA GLY A 117 13.14 -12.57 -0.48
C GLY A 117 12.17 -13.41 -1.31
N GLN A 118 11.15 -14.05 -0.71
CA GLN A 118 10.16 -14.83 -1.46
C GLN A 118 9.11 -13.95 -2.15
N LYS A 119 8.75 -14.34 -3.36
CA LYS A 119 7.63 -13.80 -4.13
C LYS A 119 6.39 -14.68 -3.99
N ILE A 120 5.36 -14.14 -3.34
CA ILE A 120 4.08 -14.80 -3.10
C ILE A 120 3.01 -14.20 -4.01
N ALA A 121 2.37 -15.01 -4.84
CA ALA A 121 1.24 -14.57 -5.66
C ALA A 121 -0.09 -15.00 -5.05
N PHE A 122 -1.01 -14.06 -4.90
CA PHE A 122 -2.40 -14.32 -4.55
C PHE A 122 -3.26 -14.42 -5.82
N VAL A 123 -3.94 -15.54 -5.99
CA VAL A 123 -4.83 -15.81 -7.12
C VAL A 123 -6.22 -16.17 -6.60
N GLY A 124 -7.25 -15.82 -7.34
CA GLY A 124 -8.64 -16.12 -6.97
C GLY A 124 -9.60 -15.08 -7.53
N SER A 125 -10.89 -15.35 -7.47
CA SER A 125 -11.94 -14.46 -7.95
C SER A 125 -11.98 -13.11 -7.21
N THR A 126 -12.65 -12.13 -7.78
CA THR A 126 -12.92 -10.85 -7.09
C THR A 126 -13.72 -11.13 -5.82
N GLY A 127 -13.33 -10.50 -4.71
CA GLY A 127 -13.94 -10.72 -3.40
C GLY A 127 -13.44 -11.96 -2.64
N ALA A 128 -12.48 -12.73 -3.17
CA ALA A 128 -11.92 -13.89 -2.47
C ALA A 128 -11.09 -13.57 -1.21
N GLY A 129 -10.77 -12.28 -0.95
CA GLY A 129 -10.00 -11.85 0.23
C GLY A 129 -8.56 -11.44 -0.04
N LYS A 130 -8.08 -11.42 -1.29
CA LYS A 130 -6.69 -11.08 -1.65
C LYS A 130 -6.25 -9.71 -1.11
N THR A 131 -6.99 -8.65 -1.43
CA THR A 131 -6.74 -7.29 -0.95
C THR A 131 -6.89 -7.17 0.57
N THR A 132 -7.75 -7.98 1.17
CA THR A 132 -7.92 -8.00 2.64
C THR A 132 -6.64 -8.51 3.32
N ILE A 133 -5.99 -9.55 2.80
CA ILE A 133 -4.71 -10.04 3.34
C ILE A 133 -3.65 -8.93 3.27
N THR A 134 -3.52 -8.22 2.15
CA THR A 134 -2.54 -7.14 2.01
C THR A 134 -2.85 -5.95 2.93
N ASN A 135 -4.13 -5.64 3.16
CA ASN A 135 -4.55 -4.62 4.13
C ASN A 135 -4.16 -5.00 5.56
N LEU A 136 -4.21 -6.28 5.91
CA LEU A 136 -3.79 -6.76 7.23
C LEU A 136 -2.27 -6.75 7.41
N ILE A 137 -1.47 -7.02 6.36
CA ILE A 137 -0.02 -6.86 6.38
C ILE A 137 0.35 -5.39 6.69
N ASN A 138 -0.37 -4.43 6.10
CA ASN A 138 -0.19 -3.00 6.35
C ASN A 138 -0.78 -2.54 7.70
N ARG A 139 -1.46 -3.42 8.40
CA ARG A 139 -2.19 -3.09 9.61
C ARG A 139 -3.10 -1.87 9.44
N PHE A 140 -3.82 -1.81 8.30
CA PHE A 140 -4.91 -0.83 8.12
C PHE A 140 -6.12 -1.21 8.97
N TYR A 141 -6.21 -2.48 9.34
CA TYR A 141 -7.21 -3.03 10.25
C TYR A 141 -6.53 -3.98 11.23
N ASP A 142 -7.00 -4.01 12.46
CA ASP A 142 -6.58 -4.98 13.46
C ASP A 142 -7.44 -6.26 13.34
N ILE A 143 -6.84 -7.44 13.53
CA ILE A 143 -7.51 -8.74 13.40
C ILE A 143 -8.36 -9.06 14.62
N GLN A 144 -9.45 -9.81 14.41
CA GLN A 144 -10.32 -10.28 15.50
C GLN A 144 -9.76 -11.53 16.18
N ASP A 145 -9.21 -12.48 15.41
CA ASP A 145 -8.61 -13.70 15.94
C ASP A 145 -7.35 -14.11 15.16
N GLY A 146 -6.53 -14.95 15.77
CA GLY A 146 -5.26 -15.38 15.20
C GLY A 146 -4.07 -14.48 15.55
N LYS A 147 -2.98 -14.61 14.81
CA LYS A 147 -1.77 -13.81 14.98
C LYS A 147 -1.08 -13.54 13.65
N ILE A 148 -0.65 -12.30 13.46
CA ILE A 148 0.27 -11.93 12.38
C ILE A 148 1.61 -11.57 13.02
N ARG A 149 2.70 -12.14 12.48
CA ARG A 149 4.07 -11.81 12.89
C ARG A 149 4.85 -11.25 11.71
N TYR A 150 5.67 -10.28 12.01
CA TYR A 150 6.65 -9.71 11.10
C TYR A 150 8.03 -9.82 11.76
N ASP A 151 8.97 -10.50 11.10
CA ASP A 151 10.28 -10.88 11.67
C ASP A 151 10.16 -11.51 13.07
N GLY A 152 9.19 -12.42 13.26
CA GLY A 152 8.90 -13.08 14.53
C GLY A 152 8.14 -12.22 15.55
N ILE A 153 8.05 -10.90 15.36
CA ILE A 153 7.37 -9.97 16.27
C ILE A 153 5.87 -9.91 15.93
N ASN A 154 5.00 -9.98 16.95
CA ASN A 154 3.57 -9.76 16.73
C ASN A 154 3.35 -8.33 16.18
N ILE A 155 2.70 -8.22 15.03
CA ILE A 155 2.48 -6.95 14.32
C ILE A 155 1.79 -5.89 15.19
N ASN A 156 0.95 -6.30 16.16
CA ASN A 156 0.28 -5.39 17.09
C ASN A 156 1.23 -4.70 18.07
N LYS A 157 2.44 -5.25 18.28
CA LYS A 157 3.48 -4.63 19.12
C LYS A 157 4.32 -3.59 18.37
N ILE A 158 4.29 -3.61 17.04
CA ILE A 158 5.05 -2.69 16.18
C ILE A 158 4.24 -1.41 16.02
N LYS A 159 4.89 -0.25 16.14
CA LYS A 159 4.24 1.04 15.82
C LYS A 159 3.78 1.05 14.37
N LYS A 160 2.53 1.43 14.12
CA LYS A 160 1.93 1.43 12.78
C LYS A 160 2.73 2.25 11.78
N ALA A 161 3.23 3.42 12.19
CA ALA A 161 4.06 4.27 11.33
C ALA A 161 5.36 3.58 10.92
N ASP A 162 6.04 2.90 11.86
CA ASP A 162 7.29 2.20 11.61
C ASP A 162 7.07 0.92 10.79
N LEU A 163 5.98 0.18 11.05
CA LEU A 163 5.57 -0.95 10.23
C LEU A 163 5.38 -0.52 8.76
N ARG A 164 4.56 0.51 8.53
CA ARG A 164 4.26 1.00 7.18
C ARG A 164 5.48 1.56 6.48
N ARG A 165 6.44 2.13 7.22
CA ARG A 165 7.71 2.59 6.66
C ARG A 165 8.59 1.44 6.15
N SER A 166 8.46 0.24 6.72
CA SER A 166 9.16 -0.97 6.27
C SER A 166 8.51 -1.65 5.05
N LEU A 167 7.33 -1.19 4.63
CA LEU A 167 6.54 -1.77 3.55
C LEU A 167 6.48 -0.82 2.36
N GLY A 168 6.72 -1.32 1.15
CA GLY A 168 6.46 -0.61 -0.09
C GLY A 168 5.16 -1.07 -0.73
N ILE A 169 4.37 -0.13 -1.22
CA ILE A 169 3.09 -0.44 -1.84
C ILE A 169 3.05 0.15 -3.25
N VAL A 170 2.74 -0.69 -4.23
CA VAL A 170 2.42 -0.25 -5.60
C VAL A 170 0.98 -0.67 -5.89
N LEU A 171 0.09 0.30 -5.93
CA LEU A 171 -1.34 0.08 -6.17
C LEU A 171 -1.65 0.16 -7.67
N GLN A 172 -2.75 -0.49 -8.07
CA GLN A 172 -3.32 -0.39 -9.40
C GLN A 172 -3.63 1.06 -9.79
N ASP A 173 -4.33 1.78 -8.92
CA ASP A 173 -4.70 3.18 -9.11
C ASP A 173 -3.65 4.08 -8.46
N THR A 174 -2.69 4.52 -9.26
CA THR A 174 -1.64 5.43 -8.81
C THR A 174 -2.20 6.81 -8.55
N GLN A 175 -2.07 7.29 -7.30
CA GLN A 175 -2.39 8.65 -6.92
C GLN A 175 -1.14 9.53 -6.95
N LEU A 176 -1.20 10.62 -7.73
CA LEU A 176 -0.12 11.59 -7.85
C LEU A 176 -0.56 12.94 -7.27
N PHE A 177 0.34 13.56 -6.53
CA PHE A 177 0.09 14.86 -5.93
C PHE A 177 0.31 16.00 -6.93
N THR A 178 -0.38 17.10 -6.72
CA THR A 178 -0.11 18.36 -7.42
C THR A 178 1.23 18.92 -6.96
N ASN A 179 2.31 18.44 -7.58
CA ASN A 179 3.70 18.82 -7.33
C ASN A 179 4.56 18.40 -8.52
N THR A 180 5.88 18.61 -8.49
CA THR A 180 6.80 18.16 -9.54
C THR A 180 6.86 16.63 -9.61
N VAL A 181 7.33 16.09 -10.73
CA VAL A 181 7.64 14.65 -10.88
C VAL A 181 8.66 14.23 -9.82
N MET A 182 9.71 15.02 -9.61
CA MET A 182 10.75 14.80 -8.60
C MET A 182 10.14 14.57 -7.22
N GLU A 183 9.29 15.49 -6.76
CA GLU A 183 8.66 15.44 -5.45
C GLU A 183 7.63 14.30 -5.33
N ASN A 184 6.98 13.94 -6.42
CA ASN A 184 6.10 12.77 -6.43
C ASN A 184 6.85 11.46 -6.22
N ILE A 185 8.06 11.32 -6.71
CA ILE A 185 8.92 10.15 -6.45
C ILE A 185 9.50 10.25 -5.04
N ARG A 186 10.04 11.44 -4.65
CA ARG A 186 10.62 11.71 -3.31
C ARG A 186 9.64 11.43 -2.17
N TYR A 187 8.33 11.45 -2.43
CA TYR A 187 7.32 11.12 -1.43
C TYR A 187 7.52 9.73 -0.79
N GLY A 188 8.18 8.80 -1.48
CA GLY A 188 8.56 7.49 -0.91
C GLY A 188 9.62 7.57 0.19
N LYS A 189 10.51 8.59 0.12
CA LYS A 189 11.56 8.89 1.10
C LYS A 189 11.82 10.38 1.08
N LEU A 190 11.25 11.12 2.04
CA LEU A 190 11.21 12.59 2.01
C LEU A 190 12.60 13.26 2.10
N ASP A 191 13.58 12.59 2.65
CA ASP A 191 14.98 13.01 2.77
C ASP A 191 15.88 12.49 1.64
N ALA A 192 15.32 11.86 0.60
CA ALA A 192 16.07 11.37 -0.54
C ALA A 192 16.72 12.52 -1.32
N THR A 193 17.98 12.34 -1.73
CA THR A 193 18.66 13.28 -2.61
C THR A 193 18.11 13.21 -4.04
N ASP A 194 18.41 14.21 -4.86
CA ASP A 194 17.99 14.21 -6.27
C ASP A 194 18.59 13.01 -7.03
N GLU A 195 19.83 12.62 -6.68
CA GLU A 195 20.51 11.47 -7.26
C GLU A 195 19.81 10.16 -6.91
N GLU A 196 19.37 9.99 -5.65
CA GLU A 196 18.60 8.81 -5.21
C GLU A 196 17.27 8.73 -5.94
N VAL A 197 16.55 9.84 -6.10
CA VAL A 197 15.31 9.91 -6.86
C VAL A 197 15.51 9.55 -8.32
N ILE A 198 16.57 10.07 -8.96
CA ILE A 198 16.90 9.76 -10.36
C ILE A 198 17.30 8.27 -10.51
N ALA A 199 18.04 7.72 -9.54
CA ALA A 199 18.41 6.31 -9.54
C ALA A 199 17.15 5.41 -9.45
N ALA A 200 16.21 5.74 -8.55
CA ALA A 200 14.93 5.04 -8.42
C ALA A 200 14.09 5.14 -9.70
N ALA A 201 14.06 6.31 -10.35
CA ALA A 201 13.37 6.50 -11.63
C ALA A 201 13.98 5.65 -12.76
N LYS A 202 15.30 5.49 -12.78
CA LYS A 202 16.01 4.62 -13.74
C LYS A 202 15.67 3.15 -13.49
N LEU A 203 15.71 2.71 -12.23
CA LEU A 203 15.31 1.34 -11.84
C LEU A 203 13.90 1.03 -12.32
N ALA A 204 12.96 1.95 -12.10
CA ALA A 204 11.56 1.83 -12.50
C ALA A 204 11.32 2.01 -14.01
N ASN A 205 12.34 2.21 -14.84
CA ASN A 205 12.22 2.56 -16.25
C ASN A 205 11.44 3.87 -16.53
N ALA A 206 11.37 4.78 -15.54
CA ALA A 206 10.65 6.05 -15.66
C ALA A 206 11.52 7.18 -16.22
N ASP A 207 12.84 7.19 -16.01
CA ASP A 207 13.78 8.26 -16.42
C ASP A 207 13.65 8.63 -17.90
N GLY A 208 13.49 7.64 -18.77
CA GLY A 208 13.41 7.85 -20.21
C GLY A 208 12.22 8.69 -20.67
N PHE A 209 11.05 8.56 -20.05
CA PHE A 209 9.91 9.40 -20.36
C PHE A 209 9.96 10.73 -19.60
N ILE A 210 10.44 10.74 -18.36
CA ILE A 210 10.55 11.96 -17.54
C ILE A 210 11.41 13.00 -18.25
N ARG A 211 12.57 12.62 -18.79
CA ARG A 211 13.48 13.53 -19.53
C ARG A 211 12.86 14.11 -20.80
N ARG A 212 11.80 13.51 -21.32
CA ARG A 212 11.07 14.02 -22.51
C ARG A 212 9.93 14.97 -22.15
N LEU A 213 9.60 15.11 -20.88
CA LEU A 213 8.64 16.11 -20.41
C LEU A 213 9.26 17.53 -20.57
N PRO A 214 8.43 18.58 -20.73
CA PRO A 214 8.93 19.94 -20.99
C PRO A 214 10.00 20.42 -20.00
N ASP A 215 9.80 20.19 -18.69
CA ASP A 215 10.71 20.58 -17.62
C ASP A 215 11.37 19.35 -16.95
N GLY A 216 11.37 18.18 -17.62
CA GLY A 216 11.95 16.95 -17.09
C GLY A 216 11.39 16.60 -15.71
N TYR A 217 12.27 16.38 -14.74
CA TYR A 217 11.89 16.07 -13.35
C TYR A 217 11.18 17.23 -12.64
N GLN A 218 11.33 18.47 -13.10
CA GLN A 218 10.67 19.65 -12.52
C GLN A 218 9.29 19.91 -13.13
N THR A 219 8.85 19.07 -14.08
CA THR A 219 7.50 19.15 -14.66
C THR A 219 6.45 19.02 -13.56
N LYS A 220 5.56 20.02 -13.44
CA LYS A 220 4.46 20.01 -12.48
C LYS A 220 3.34 19.11 -12.97
N LEU A 221 2.91 18.22 -12.09
CA LEU A 221 1.74 17.37 -12.26
C LEU A 221 0.53 18.03 -11.60
N THR A 222 -0.62 17.95 -12.28
CA THR A 222 -1.89 18.47 -11.78
C THR A 222 -2.97 17.42 -12.02
N ASN A 223 -4.08 17.52 -11.31
CA ASN A 223 -5.23 16.63 -11.49
C ASN A 223 -4.83 15.14 -11.57
N ASN A 224 -4.10 14.66 -10.55
CA ASN A 224 -3.62 13.28 -10.49
C ASN A 224 -2.74 12.85 -11.69
N GLY A 225 -1.96 13.78 -12.25
CA GLY A 225 -1.12 13.51 -13.42
C GLY A 225 -1.93 13.26 -14.69
N ALA A 226 -3.01 14.02 -14.92
CA ALA A 226 -3.89 13.89 -16.09
C ALA A 226 -3.15 14.03 -17.45
N ASN A 227 -1.98 14.67 -17.44
CA ASN A 227 -1.08 14.82 -18.59
C ASN A 227 -0.19 13.60 -18.85
N LEU A 228 -0.25 12.57 -18.00
CA LEU A 228 0.50 11.33 -18.13
C LEU A 228 -0.42 10.16 -18.51
N SER A 229 0.13 9.20 -19.29
CA SER A 229 -0.56 7.94 -19.53
C SER A 229 -0.67 7.10 -18.23
N GLN A 230 -1.57 6.14 -18.19
CA GLN A 230 -1.71 5.23 -17.04
C GLN A 230 -0.40 4.50 -16.76
N GLY A 231 0.28 3.99 -17.78
CA GLY A 231 1.58 3.32 -17.61
C GLY A 231 2.66 4.25 -17.07
N GLN A 232 2.73 5.52 -17.52
CA GLN A 232 3.66 6.51 -16.98
C GLN A 232 3.38 6.78 -15.49
N ARG A 233 2.12 6.92 -15.08
CA ARG A 233 1.77 7.06 -13.68
C ARG A 233 2.20 5.84 -12.86
N GLN A 234 2.04 4.64 -13.41
CA GLN A 234 2.47 3.40 -12.74
C GLN A 234 3.98 3.31 -12.60
N LEU A 235 4.76 3.71 -13.64
CA LEU A 235 6.23 3.82 -13.54
C LEU A 235 6.66 4.79 -12.42
N LEU A 236 5.94 5.91 -12.21
CA LEU A 236 6.20 6.82 -11.09
C LEU A 236 5.87 6.19 -9.73
N SER A 237 4.83 5.37 -9.66
CA SER A 237 4.50 4.62 -8.43
C SER A 237 5.57 3.59 -8.08
N ILE A 238 6.11 2.89 -9.09
CA ILE A 238 7.23 1.96 -8.93
C ILE A 238 8.48 2.72 -8.46
N ALA A 239 8.79 3.88 -9.06
CA ALA A 239 9.92 4.72 -8.64
C ALA A 239 9.77 5.24 -7.20
N ARG A 240 8.54 5.59 -6.79
CA ARG A 240 8.21 5.97 -5.41
C ARG A 240 8.48 4.83 -4.41
N ALA A 241 8.12 3.60 -4.77
CA ALA A 241 8.43 2.44 -3.95
C ALA A 241 9.94 2.12 -3.95
N ALA A 242 10.61 2.30 -5.09
CA ALA A 242 12.04 2.03 -5.23
C ALA A 242 12.91 2.99 -4.39
N VAL A 243 12.57 4.29 -4.31
CA VAL A 243 13.33 5.24 -3.50
C VAL A 243 13.21 4.99 -2.00
N ALA A 244 12.10 4.39 -1.55
CA ALA A 244 11.89 4.00 -0.16
C ALA A 244 12.73 2.77 0.24
N ASP A 245 13.13 1.94 -0.71
CA ASP A 245 13.93 0.72 -0.56
C ASP A 245 13.44 -0.22 0.55
N PRO A 246 12.16 -0.60 0.57
CA PRO A 246 11.59 -1.43 1.62
C PRO A 246 11.94 -2.90 1.42
N PRO A 247 12.14 -3.71 2.50
CA PRO A 247 12.41 -5.15 2.40
C PRO A 247 11.17 -5.97 2.01
N VAL A 248 9.98 -5.42 2.21
CA VAL A 248 8.71 -6.08 1.84
C VAL A 248 7.92 -5.21 0.88
N LEU A 249 7.40 -5.81 -0.17
CA LEU A 249 6.59 -5.16 -1.19
C LEU A 249 5.18 -5.76 -1.24
N ILE A 250 4.22 -4.90 -1.47
CA ILE A 250 2.84 -5.26 -1.79
C ILE A 250 2.50 -4.65 -3.14
N LEU A 251 2.22 -5.51 -4.11
CA LEU A 251 1.96 -5.10 -5.48
C LEU A 251 0.53 -5.52 -5.86
N ASP A 252 -0.27 -4.55 -6.28
CA ASP A 252 -1.59 -4.82 -6.87
C ASP A 252 -1.50 -4.62 -8.39
N GLU A 253 -1.49 -5.74 -9.11
CA GLU A 253 -1.17 -5.79 -10.53
C GLU A 253 -2.45 -5.75 -11.37
N ALA A 254 -2.91 -4.56 -11.75
CA ALA A 254 -3.94 -4.45 -12.75
C ALA A 254 -3.51 -3.49 -13.88
N THR A 255 -3.38 -4.02 -15.08
CA THR A 255 -2.84 -3.31 -16.24
C THR A 255 -3.73 -3.39 -17.47
N SER A 256 -5.03 -3.52 -17.28
CA SER A 256 -6.00 -3.73 -18.36
C SER A 256 -6.10 -2.61 -19.41
N SER A 257 -5.36 -1.49 -19.24
CA SER A 257 -5.49 -0.30 -20.09
C SER A 257 -4.15 0.34 -20.49
N ILE A 258 -3.05 -0.43 -20.50
CA ILE A 258 -1.73 0.09 -20.85
C ILE A 258 -1.32 -0.46 -22.23
N ASP A 259 -0.71 0.38 -23.09
CA ASP A 259 -0.17 -0.07 -24.36
C ASP A 259 0.98 -1.09 -24.16
N THR A 260 1.14 -2.01 -25.09
CA THR A 260 2.08 -3.15 -25.00
C THR A 260 3.54 -2.73 -24.74
N ARG A 261 3.98 -1.59 -25.27
CA ARG A 261 5.35 -1.13 -25.08
C ARG A 261 5.58 -0.63 -23.66
N THR A 262 4.68 0.20 -23.17
CA THR A 262 4.75 0.73 -21.79
C THR A 262 4.51 -0.39 -20.78
N GLU A 263 3.65 -1.34 -21.11
CA GLU A 263 3.41 -2.54 -20.30
C GLU A 263 4.71 -3.32 -20.03
N LYS A 264 5.54 -3.54 -21.06
CA LYS A 264 6.84 -4.19 -20.89
C LYS A 264 7.77 -3.40 -19.96
N LEU A 265 7.80 -2.06 -20.08
CA LEU A 265 8.61 -1.21 -19.18
C LEU A 265 8.13 -1.29 -17.72
N VAL A 266 6.84 -1.32 -17.51
CA VAL A 266 6.23 -1.48 -16.19
C VAL A 266 6.62 -2.84 -15.59
N GLN A 267 6.48 -3.92 -16.38
CA GLN A 267 6.85 -5.26 -15.93
C GLN A 267 8.34 -5.37 -15.58
N ASP A 268 9.22 -4.91 -16.47
CA ASP A 268 10.67 -4.88 -16.20
C ASP A 268 11.03 -4.05 -14.96
N GLY A 269 10.33 -2.93 -14.73
CA GLY A 269 10.52 -2.10 -13.55
C GLY A 269 10.04 -2.78 -12.27
N MET A 270 8.90 -3.48 -12.34
CA MET A 270 8.38 -4.30 -11.23
C MET A 270 9.31 -5.47 -10.89
N ASP A 271 9.80 -6.18 -11.90
CA ASP A 271 10.70 -7.32 -11.70
C ASP A 271 12.00 -6.88 -10.99
N LYS A 272 12.61 -5.77 -11.44
CA LYS A 272 13.77 -5.17 -10.77
C LYS A 272 13.48 -4.71 -9.35
N LEU A 273 12.30 -4.12 -9.11
CA LEU A 273 11.89 -3.70 -7.78
C LEU A 273 11.72 -4.89 -6.83
N MET A 274 11.27 -6.04 -7.33
CA MET A 274 11.05 -7.24 -6.53
C MET A 274 12.33 -8.01 -6.16
N GLU A 275 13.43 -7.80 -6.87
CA GLU A 275 14.69 -8.51 -6.63
C GLU A 275 15.17 -8.38 -5.18
N GLY A 276 15.41 -9.52 -4.51
CA GLY A 276 15.90 -9.58 -3.15
C GLY A 276 14.90 -9.18 -2.06
N ARG A 277 13.64 -8.90 -2.39
CA ARG A 277 12.60 -8.46 -1.46
C ARG A 277 11.49 -9.48 -1.31
N THR A 278 10.97 -9.61 -0.11
CA THR A 278 9.73 -10.37 0.12
C THR A 278 8.58 -9.63 -0.55
N THR A 279 7.90 -10.30 -1.47
CA THR A 279 6.89 -9.63 -2.28
C THR A 279 5.56 -10.37 -2.24
N PHE A 280 4.49 -9.64 -1.95
CA PHE A 280 3.11 -10.09 -2.05
C PHE A 280 2.47 -9.45 -3.28
N VAL A 281 2.07 -10.28 -4.24
CA VAL A 281 1.47 -9.80 -5.49
C VAL A 281 0.03 -10.25 -5.57
N ILE A 282 -0.90 -9.30 -5.71
CA ILE A 282 -2.26 -9.60 -6.17
C ILE A 282 -2.16 -9.72 -7.69
N ALA A 283 -2.03 -10.97 -8.15
CA ALA A 283 -1.68 -11.21 -9.54
C ALA A 283 -2.93 -11.26 -10.43
N HIS A 284 -2.89 -10.48 -11.48
CA HIS A 284 -3.86 -10.47 -12.57
C HIS A 284 -3.25 -10.97 -13.90
N ARG A 285 -1.93 -11.25 -13.92
CA ARG A 285 -1.20 -11.72 -15.09
C ARG A 285 -0.65 -13.11 -14.86
N LEU A 286 -0.79 -13.96 -15.87
CA LEU A 286 -0.26 -15.32 -15.85
C LEU A 286 1.27 -15.37 -15.69
N SER A 287 2.00 -14.40 -16.31
CA SER A 287 3.47 -14.31 -16.21
C SER A 287 3.94 -14.07 -14.78
N THR A 288 3.31 -13.16 -14.06
CA THR A 288 3.66 -12.86 -12.67
C THR A 288 3.38 -14.03 -11.75
N VAL A 289 2.24 -14.71 -11.95
CA VAL A 289 1.89 -15.92 -11.21
C VAL A 289 2.92 -17.02 -11.44
N ARG A 290 3.26 -17.29 -12.71
CA ARG A 290 4.20 -18.35 -13.09
C ARG A 290 5.59 -18.18 -12.46
N ASN A 291 6.07 -16.94 -12.38
CA ASN A 291 7.41 -16.60 -11.87
C ASN A 291 7.43 -16.37 -10.35
N SER A 292 6.38 -16.74 -9.63
CA SER A 292 6.33 -16.62 -8.17
C SER A 292 6.84 -17.89 -7.50
N ASP A 293 7.54 -17.72 -6.36
CA ASP A 293 8.07 -18.85 -5.58
C ASP A 293 6.96 -19.66 -4.93
N CYS A 294 5.85 -19.00 -4.61
CA CYS A 294 4.68 -19.63 -4.04
C CYS A 294 3.40 -18.94 -4.55
N ILE A 295 2.45 -19.75 -4.98
CA ILE A 295 1.12 -19.29 -5.37
C ILE A 295 0.13 -19.73 -4.29
N MET A 296 -0.71 -18.82 -3.85
CA MET A 296 -1.80 -19.08 -2.92
C MET A 296 -3.13 -18.82 -3.61
N VAL A 297 -3.93 -19.86 -3.74
CA VAL A 297 -5.27 -19.76 -4.34
C VAL A 297 -6.28 -19.48 -3.23
N LEU A 298 -6.97 -18.36 -3.36
CA LEU A 298 -8.00 -17.95 -2.43
C LEU A 298 -9.39 -18.19 -3.02
N GLU A 299 -10.25 -18.75 -2.21
CA GLU A 299 -11.67 -18.90 -2.52
C GLU A 299 -12.48 -18.69 -1.22
N GLN A 300 -13.51 -17.85 -1.28
CA GLN A 300 -14.40 -17.55 -0.15
C GLN A 300 -13.66 -17.28 1.18
N GLY A 301 -12.59 -16.50 1.11
CA GLY A 301 -11.81 -16.09 2.30
C GLY A 301 -10.91 -17.17 2.88
N ARG A 302 -10.65 -18.26 2.16
CA ARG A 302 -9.76 -19.35 2.58
C ARG A 302 -8.65 -19.57 1.55
N ILE A 303 -7.47 -19.97 2.00
CA ILE A 303 -6.42 -20.48 1.13
C ILE A 303 -6.73 -21.96 0.89
N ILE A 304 -7.13 -22.31 -0.34
CA ILE A 304 -7.54 -23.66 -0.71
C ILE A 304 -6.43 -24.45 -1.36
N GLU A 305 -5.47 -23.79 -2.01
CA GLU A 305 -4.31 -24.42 -2.63
C GLU A 305 -3.08 -23.54 -2.40
N ARG A 306 -1.92 -24.20 -2.27
CA ARG A 306 -0.62 -23.54 -2.10
C ARG A 306 0.46 -24.40 -2.75
N GLY A 307 1.35 -23.78 -3.51
CA GLY A 307 2.48 -24.46 -4.15
C GLY A 307 3.13 -23.61 -5.23
N SER A 308 4.10 -24.18 -5.94
CA SER A 308 4.68 -23.62 -7.15
C SER A 308 3.71 -23.76 -8.33
N HIS A 309 4.00 -23.05 -9.42
CA HIS A 309 3.23 -23.17 -10.67
C HIS A 309 3.10 -24.63 -11.15
N GLU A 310 4.22 -25.36 -11.16
CA GLU A 310 4.26 -26.74 -11.65
C GLU A 310 3.51 -27.69 -10.74
N GLU A 311 3.67 -27.55 -9.42
CA GLU A 311 2.96 -28.36 -8.42
C GLU A 311 1.44 -28.20 -8.53
N LEU A 312 0.96 -26.96 -8.63
CA LEU A 312 -0.46 -26.67 -8.70
C LEU A 312 -1.08 -27.10 -10.05
N LEU A 313 -0.35 -27.01 -11.15
CA LEU A 313 -0.81 -27.55 -12.43
C LEU A 313 -0.93 -29.08 -12.39
N ALA A 314 0.03 -29.78 -11.74
CA ALA A 314 0.00 -31.24 -11.60
C ALA A 314 -1.19 -31.71 -10.74
N GLN A 315 -1.59 -30.91 -9.73
CA GLN A 315 -2.74 -31.21 -8.88
C GLN A 315 -4.09 -31.17 -9.62
N LYS A 316 -4.15 -30.44 -10.76
CA LYS A 316 -5.39 -30.24 -11.56
C LYS A 316 -6.57 -29.70 -10.75
N GLY A 317 -6.26 -28.88 -9.73
CA GLY A 317 -7.23 -28.29 -8.83
C GLY A 317 -7.80 -26.95 -9.35
N ARG A 318 -8.12 -26.05 -8.40
CA ARG A 318 -8.70 -24.73 -8.72
C ARG A 318 -7.73 -23.84 -9.50
N TYR A 319 -6.44 -23.87 -9.16
CA TYR A 319 -5.40 -23.17 -9.91
C TYR A 319 -5.38 -23.57 -11.38
N TYR A 320 -5.40 -24.88 -11.65
CA TYR A 320 -5.42 -25.41 -13.01
C TYR A 320 -6.62 -24.90 -13.81
N GLN A 321 -7.80 -24.84 -13.18
CA GLN A 321 -9.01 -24.29 -13.80
C GLN A 321 -8.87 -22.80 -14.12
N LEU A 322 -8.32 -22.00 -13.18
CA LEU A 322 -8.09 -20.56 -13.38
C LEU A 322 -7.02 -20.26 -14.43
N TYR A 323 -6.06 -21.16 -14.60
CA TYR A 323 -4.97 -21.00 -15.56
C TYR A 323 -5.38 -21.34 -16.99
N ASN A 324 -6.24 -22.35 -17.17
CA ASN A 324 -6.65 -22.85 -18.50
C ASN A 324 -7.97 -22.26 -18.99
N GLY A 325 -8.65 -21.39 -18.21
CA GLY A 325 -9.89 -20.70 -18.58
C GLY A 325 -11.10 -21.52 -18.31
#